data_199bd54eb1a8dd21dc273a94e9673efa
#
_entry.id   199bd54eb1a8dd21dc273a94e9673efa
#
_cell.length_a   1.000
_cell.length_b   1.000
_cell.length_c   1.000
_cell.angle_alpha   90.00
_cell.angle_beta   90.00
_cell.angle_gamma   90.00
#
_symmetry.space_group_name_H-M   'P 1'
#
loop_
_entity.id
_entity.type
_entity.pdbx_description
1 polymer ?
#
loop_
_entity_poly.entity_id
_entity_poly.type
_entity_poly.pdbx_seq_one_letter_code
_entity_poly.pdbx_strand_id
1 'polypeptide(L)'
;TTTLEMYKPDKWGNTFFFVDIYHNGKNHPANYGPMGMYMEIERGLNFWQNTKLKDLSAHVEYTGGLGVIPPGIGYNINNAWMFGAEYCFHSEDYRNTLTVYAMYKTIAKVEQSVPLQFSIVWGMQDLFNVKGLRFNGFADFWWQDNTWVGENYIPFTTGYVFISEPQLWYNVGQFFNCDNLNIGGEVEFSYNFGGLSQGQKFYVNPCLGVKWNF
;
A
#
# COMPACT_ATOMS: atom_id res chain seq x y z
N THR A 1 4.03 10.83 8.53
CA THR A 1 4.34 9.39 8.44
C THR A 1 5.82 9.21 8.23
N THR A 2 6.39 8.14 8.79
CA THR A 2 7.71 7.61 8.43
C THR A 2 7.51 6.21 7.93
N THR A 3 7.94 5.94 6.70
CA THR A 3 7.83 4.63 6.06
C THR A 3 9.19 3.97 5.96
N LEU A 4 9.27 2.71 6.36
CA LEU A 4 10.39 1.82 6.06
C LEU A 4 9.88 0.75 5.10
N GLU A 5 10.47 0.67 3.91
CA GLU A 5 10.08 -0.32 2.91
C GLU A 5 11.28 -1.09 2.38
N MET A 6 11.06 -2.32 1.97
CA MET A 6 12.05 -3.15 1.29
C MET A 6 11.40 -3.98 0.20
N TYR A 7 12.00 -3.96 -0.98
CA TYR A 7 11.77 -4.94 -2.03
C TYR A 7 13.04 -5.73 -2.30
N LYS A 8 12.96 -7.04 -2.24
CA LYS A 8 14.10 -7.93 -2.47
C LYS A 8 13.71 -9.13 -3.32
N PRO A 9 14.19 -9.20 -4.58
CA PRO A 9 14.12 -10.42 -5.37
C PRO A 9 15.13 -11.45 -4.89
N ASP A 10 14.79 -12.72 -5.01
CA ASP A 10 15.69 -13.85 -4.77
C ASP A 10 15.44 -14.98 -5.76
N LYS A 11 16.15 -16.11 -5.62
CA LYS A 11 16.04 -17.26 -6.54
C LYS A 11 14.66 -17.95 -6.55
N TRP A 12 13.79 -17.62 -5.60
CA TRP A 12 12.47 -18.24 -5.45
C TRP A 12 11.32 -17.27 -5.73
N GLY A 13 11.63 -16.00 -6.00
CA GLY A 13 10.64 -14.96 -6.23
C GLY A 13 11.03 -13.62 -5.63
N ASN A 14 10.15 -13.00 -4.87
CA ASN A 14 10.40 -11.71 -4.27
C ASN A 14 9.80 -11.61 -2.85
N THR A 15 10.35 -10.74 -2.05
CA THR A 15 9.77 -10.31 -0.76
C THR A 15 9.62 -8.82 -0.79
N PHE A 16 8.44 -8.33 -0.43
CA PHE A 16 8.21 -6.93 -0.14
C PHE A 16 7.68 -6.78 1.28
N PHE A 17 8.05 -5.72 1.95
CA PHE A 17 7.38 -5.27 3.15
C PHE A 17 7.47 -3.77 3.27
N PHE A 18 6.51 -3.19 3.97
CA PHE A 18 6.66 -1.87 4.53
C PHE A 18 6.07 -1.77 5.94
N VAL A 19 6.53 -0.76 6.65
CA VAL A 19 6.01 -0.36 7.95
C VAL A 19 5.85 1.15 7.95
N ASP A 20 4.62 1.58 8.12
CA ASP A 20 4.27 2.97 8.33
C ASP A 20 4.18 3.29 9.81
N ILE A 21 4.85 4.35 10.23
CA ILE A 21 4.77 4.89 11.58
C ILE A 21 4.07 6.25 11.48
N TYR A 22 2.88 6.33 12.04
CA TYR A 22 2.10 7.56 12.07
C TYR A 22 2.50 8.41 13.26
N HIS A 23 2.84 9.68 13.02
CA HIS A 23 3.22 10.63 14.05
C HIS A 23 2.08 11.59 14.33
N ASN A 24 1.86 11.92 15.60
CA ASN A 24 0.86 12.92 15.96
C ASN A 24 1.35 14.34 15.64
N GLY A 25 0.43 15.15 15.19
CA GLY A 25 0.68 16.54 14.90
C GLY A 25 0.65 17.45 16.16
N LYS A 26 1.04 18.70 15.96
CA LYS A 26 1.16 19.74 17.00
C LYS A 26 -0.08 19.94 17.89
N ASN A 27 -1.25 19.59 17.41
CA ASN A 27 -2.52 19.84 18.11
C ASN A 27 -3.00 18.63 18.94
N HIS A 28 -2.17 17.59 19.07
CA HIS A 28 -2.54 16.40 19.81
C HIS A 28 -2.15 16.56 21.29
N PRO A 29 -3.09 16.39 22.24
CA PRO A 29 -2.83 16.61 23.67
C PRO A 29 -1.87 15.59 24.31
N ALA A 30 -1.59 14.46 23.65
CA ALA A 30 -0.82 13.34 24.20
C ALA A 30 0.65 13.31 23.80
N ASN A 31 1.25 14.46 23.50
CA ASN A 31 2.67 14.60 23.16
C ASN A 31 3.03 14.26 21.69
N TYR A 32 4.18 14.76 21.26
CA TYR A 32 4.80 14.46 19.98
C TYR A 32 5.38 13.06 20.01
N GLY A 33 4.97 12.18 19.10
CA GLY A 33 5.50 10.83 19.01
C GLY A 33 4.66 9.91 18.11
N PRO A 34 5.05 8.64 18.00
CA PRO A 34 4.28 7.65 17.25
C PRO A 34 2.89 7.45 17.86
N MET A 35 1.86 7.45 17.01
CA MET A 35 0.47 7.23 17.40
C MET A 35 -0.14 5.98 16.77
N GLY A 36 0.54 5.40 15.84
CA GLY A 36 0.07 4.21 15.17
C GLY A 36 1.13 3.64 14.27
N MET A 37 0.87 2.43 13.86
CA MET A 37 1.69 1.69 12.94
C MET A 37 0.79 0.82 12.07
N TYR A 38 1.12 0.76 10.78
CA TYR A 38 0.57 -0.20 9.85
C TYR A 38 1.71 -0.92 9.14
N MET A 39 1.55 -2.19 8.86
CA MET A 39 2.56 -2.97 8.16
C MET A 39 1.93 -3.96 7.19
N GLU A 40 2.66 -4.20 6.13
CA GLU A 40 2.42 -5.29 5.20
C GLU A 40 3.70 -6.08 4.99
N ILE A 41 3.55 -7.37 4.80
CA ILE A 41 4.63 -8.26 4.36
C ILE A 41 4.09 -9.20 3.30
N GLU A 42 4.78 -9.24 2.16
CA GLU A 42 4.37 -9.97 0.98
C GLU A 42 5.47 -10.93 0.54
N ARG A 43 5.05 -12.06 0.01
CA ARG A 43 5.95 -13.03 -0.59
C ARG A 43 5.38 -13.57 -1.90
N GLY A 44 6.03 -13.22 -3.01
CA GLY A 44 5.86 -13.88 -4.30
C GLY A 44 6.73 -15.13 -4.37
N LEU A 45 6.15 -16.27 -4.78
CA LEU A 45 6.85 -17.54 -4.96
C LEU A 45 6.71 -18.02 -6.40
N ASN A 46 7.82 -18.06 -7.10
CA ASN A 46 7.89 -18.46 -8.49
C ASN A 46 8.63 -19.80 -8.63
N PHE A 47 7.88 -20.89 -8.81
CA PHE A 47 8.43 -22.25 -8.95
C PHE A 47 8.67 -22.66 -10.39
N TRP A 48 8.26 -21.85 -11.38
CA TRP A 48 8.27 -22.20 -12.81
C TRP A 48 9.05 -21.22 -13.69
N GLN A 49 10.11 -20.65 -13.13
CA GLN A 49 10.97 -19.62 -13.75
C GLN A 49 11.54 -20.01 -15.13
N ASN A 50 11.73 -21.32 -15.39
CA ASN A 50 12.25 -21.85 -16.65
C ASN A 50 11.15 -22.26 -17.65
N THR A 51 9.95 -21.75 -17.46
CA THR A 51 8.78 -22.08 -18.29
C THR A 51 8.19 -20.83 -18.94
N LYS A 52 7.14 -20.99 -19.74
CA LYS A 52 6.37 -19.86 -20.28
C LYS A 52 5.60 -19.08 -19.21
N LEU A 53 5.51 -19.61 -18.00
CA LEU A 53 4.84 -18.98 -16.85
C LEU A 53 5.82 -18.28 -15.90
N LYS A 54 7.02 -17.95 -16.38
CA LYS A 54 8.10 -17.34 -15.57
C LYS A 54 7.69 -16.06 -14.84
N ASP A 55 6.69 -15.35 -15.33
CA ASP A 55 6.21 -14.07 -14.79
C ASP A 55 4.98 -14.22 -13.88
N LEU A 56 4.54 -15.46 -13.64
CA LEU A 56 3.47 -15.81 -12.72
C LEU A 56 4.07 -16.29 -11.38
N SER A 57 3.59 -15.81 -10.25
CA SER A 57 3.98 -16.29 -8.92
C SER A 57 2.75 -16.64 -8.09
N ALA A 58 2.91 -17.60 -7.19
CA ALA A 58 1.99 -17.73 -6.08
C ALA A 58 2.28 -16.59 -5.09
N HIS A 59 1.23 -16.02 -4.47
CA HIS A 59 1.35 -14.87 -3.60
C HIS A 59 0.78 -15.16 -2.21
N VAL A 60 1.48 -14.67 -1.21
CA VAL A 60 1.04 -14.68 0.19
C VAL A 60 1.34 -13.31 0.80
N GLU A 61 0.36 -12.74 1.49
CA GLU A 61 0.50 -11.44 2.14
C GLU A 61 -0.15 -11.45 3.52
N TYR A 62 0.45 -10.71 4.43
CA TYR A 62 -0.09 -10.40 5.75
C TYR A 62 -0.09 -8.89 5.98
N THR A 63 -1.20 -8.37 6.48
CA THR A 63 -1.32 -6.98 6.88
C THR A 63 -1.84 -6.86 8.31
N GLY A 64 -1.49 -5.76 8.97
CA GLY A 64 -2.00 -5.47 10.30
C GLY A 64 -1.41 -4.19 10.88
N GLY A 65 -1.94 -3.78 12.01
CA GLY A 65 -1.48 -2.57 12.65
C GLY A 65 -2.23 -2.22 13.92
N LEU A 66 -1.88 -1.08 14.45
CA LEU A 66 -2.50 -0.51 15.63
C LEU A 66 -2.47 1.02 15.56
N GLY A 67 -3.36 1.65 16.28
CA GLY A 67 -3.36 3.10 16.42
C GLY A 67 -3.84 3.52 17.79
N VAL A 68 -3.62 4.80 18.10
CA VAL A 68 -4.10 5.44 19.32
C VAL A 68 -4.84 6.71 18.93
N ILE A 69 -6.07 6.85 19.39
CA ILE A 69 -6.86 8.08 19.26
C ILE A 69 -6.92 8.83 20.58
N PRO A 70 -7.01 10.16 20.56
CA PRO A 70 -7.16 10.96 21.79
C PRO A 70 -8.39 10.54 22.60
N PRO A 71 -8.30 10.53 23.93
CA PRO A 71 -7.19 10.92 24.80
C PRO A 71 -6.19 9.81 25.12
N GLY A 72 -6.12 8.70 24.37
CA GLY A 72 -5.20 7.59 24.61
C GLY A 72 -5.86 6.22 24.43
N ILE A 73 -6.91 6.14 23.61
CA ILE A 73 -7.64 4.90 23.33
C ILE A 73 -6.93 4.17 22.17
N GLY A 74 -6.37 3.00 22.49
CA GLY A 74 -5.79 2.12 21.47
C GLY A 74 -6.86 1.40 20.65
N TYR A 75 -6.60 1.23 19.36
CA TYR A 75 -7.39 0.38 18.47
C TYR A 75 -6.49 -0.49 17.61
N ASN A 76 -6.98 -1.64 17.20
CA ASN A 76 -6.28 -2.51 16.26
C ASN A 76 -6.79 -2.26 14.83
N ILE A 77 -5.88 -2.24 13.88
CA ILE A 77 -6.20 -2.47 12.48
C ILE A 77 -6.31 -3.99 12.31
N ASN A 78 -7.48 -4.47 11.91
CA ASN A 78 -7.74 -5.90 11.84
C ASN A 78 -6.76 -6.59 10.91
N ASN A 79 -6.11 -7.63 11.42
CA ASN A 79 -5.17 -8.42 10.63
C ASN A 79 -5.87 -9.03 9.43
N ALA A 80 -5.19 -9.03 8.29
CA ALA A 80 -5.64 -9.75 7.11
C ALA A 80 -4.55 -10.68 6.60
N TRP A 81 -4.98 -11.80 6.04
CA TRP A 81 -4.15 -12.70 5.27
C TRP A 81 -4.69 -12.79 3.86
N MET A 82 -3.79 -12.75 2.88
CA MET A 82 -4.13 -12.89 1.48
C MET A 82 -3.31 -14.01 0.84
N PHE A 83 -3.97 -14.78 -0.02
CA PHE A 83 -3.37 -15.92 -0.72
C PHE A 83 -3.87 -15.92 -2.16
N GLY A 84 -2.99 -16.00 -3.12
CA GLY A 84 -3.41 -15.96 -4.50
C GLY A 84 -2.29 -16.09 -5.49
N ALA A 85 -2.42 -15.35 -6.57
CA ALA A 85 -1.43 -15.30 -7.63
C ALA A 85 -1.18 -13.87 -8.06
N GLU A 86 0.03 -13.62 -8.50
CA GLU A 86 0.47 -12.39 -9.13
C GLU A 86 1.06 -12.68 -10.51
N TYR A 87 0.84 -11.77 -11.46
CA TYR A 87 1.47 -11.82 -12.77
C TYR A 87 2.12 -10.48 -13.08
N CYS A 88 3.42 -10.51 -13.37
CA CYS A 88 4.21 -9.32 -13.65
C CYS A 88 4.38 -9.12 -15.15
N PHE A 89 3.74 -8.10 -15.70
CA PHE A 89 4.08 -7.55 -17.01
C PHE A 89 5.28 -6.63 -16.87
N HIS A 90 6.28 -6.76 -17.72
CA HIS A 90 7.49 -5.94 -17.60
C HIS A 90 8.15 -5.66 -18.95
N SER A 91 8.92 -4.56 -19.03
CA SER A 91 9.87 -4.34 -20.14
C SER A 91 11.02 -5.34 -20.05
N GLU A 92 11.76 -5.53 -21.14
CA GLU A 92 12.89 -6.48 -21.18
C GLU A 92 13.93 -6.21 -20.09
N ASP A 93 14.11 -4.96 -19.72
CA ASP A 93 15.07 -4.50 -18.70
C ASP A 93 14.46 -4.33 -17.30
N TYR A 94 13.19 -4.70 -17.10
CA TYR A 94 12.43 -4.54 -15.85
C TYR A 94 12.34 -3.10 -15.30
N ARG A 95 12.61 -2.10 -16.14
CA ARG A 95 12.47 -0.68 -15.74
C ARG A 95 11.02 -0.23 -15.65
N ASN A 96 10.16 -0.90 -16.41
CA ASN A 96 8.72 -0.68 -16.36
C ASN A 96 8.05 -2.01 -16.00
N THR A 97 7.29 -1.99 -14.94
CA THR A 97 6.57 -3.16 -14.43
C THR A 97 5.12 -2.81 -14.16
N LEU A 98 4.24 -3.78 -14.38
CA LEU A 98 2.85 -3.75 -13.99
C LEU A 98 2.49 -5.13 -13.47
N THR A 99 2.30 -5.28 -12.17
CA THR A 99 1.91 -6.55 -11.55
C THR A 99 0.43 -6.51 -11.21
N VAL A 100 -0.28 -7.54 -11.58
CA VAL A 100 -1.70 -7.73 -11.25
C VAL A 100 -1.84 -8.90 -10.29
N TYR A 101 -2.72 -8.75 -9.32
CA TYR A 101 -2.95 -9.75 -8.27
C TYR A 101 -4.42 -10.15 -8.23
N ALA A 102 -4.65 -11.42 -7.96
CA ALA A 102 -5.96 -11.96 -7.63
C ALA A 102 -5.82 -12.82 -6.38
N MET A 103 -6.42 -12.41 -5.29
CA MET A 103 -6.18 -12.99 -3.98
C MET A 103 -7.47 -13.32 -3.24
N TYR A 104 -7.47 -14.45 -2.55
CA TYR A 104 -8.40 -14.73 -1.47
C TYR A 104 -7.95 -13.95 -0.24
N LYS A 105 -8.84 -13.12 0.31
CA LYS A 105 -8.55 -12.24 1.46
C LYS A 105 -9.38 -12.65 2.66
N THR A 106 -8.74 -12.81 3.80
CA THR A 106 -9.41 -12.96 5.09
C THR A 106 -9.10 -11.76 5.96
N ILE A 107 -10.09 -11.19 6.63
CA ILE A 107 -9.91 -10.10 7.58
C ILE A 107 -10.43 -10.56 8.93
N ALA A 108 -9.59 -10.51 9.97
CA ALA A 108 -9.98 -10.94 11.30
C ALA A 108 -11.16 -10.11 11.83
N LYS A 109 -12.18 -10.79 12.34
CA LYS A 109 -13.39 -10.18 12.92
C LYS A 109 -14.24 -9.34 11.95
N VAL A 110 -14.05 -9.53 10.64
CA VAL A 110 -14.85 -8.88 9.60
C VAL A 110 -15.52 -9.93 8.75
N GLU A 111 -16.82 -9.81 8.54
CA GLU A 111 -17.54 -10.60 7.56
C GLU A 111 -17.32 -10.01 6.17
N GLN A 112 -17.11 -10.89 5.21
CA GLN A 112 -16.91 -10.53 3.81
C GLN A 112 -17.91 -11.31 2.95
N SER A 113 -18.74 -10.59 2.21
CA SER A 113 -19.66 -11.20 1.25
C SER A 113 -18.91 -11.90 0.11
N VAL A 114 -17.76 -11.34 -0.28
CA VAL A 114 -16.85 -11.88 -1.28
C VAL A 114 -15.42 -11.77 -0.74
N PRO A 115 -14.77 -12.87 -0.35
CA PRO A 115 -13.44 -12.84 0.26
C PRO A 115 -12.33 -12.74 -0.81
N LEU A 116 -12.41 -11.76 -1.69
CA LEU A 116 -11.46 -11.53 -2.77
C LEU A 116 -10.90 -10.11 -2.70
N GLN A 117 -9.64 -9.99 -3.10
CA GLN A 117 -8.97 -8.72 -3.41
C GLN A 117 -8.33 -8.81 -4.78
N PHE A 118 -8.44 -7.72 -5.52
CA PHE A 118 -7.68 -7.47 -6.74
C PHE A 118 -6.77 -6.29 -6.53
N SER A 119 -5.51 -6.44 -6.91
CA SER A 119 -4.50 -5.39 -6.77
C SER A 119 -3.76 -5.19 -8.10
N ILE A 120 -3.33 -3.96 -8.31
CA ILE A 120 -2.43 -3.60 -9.41
C ILE A 120 -1.31 -2.79 -8.79
N VAL A 121 -0.06 -3.18 -9.05
CA VAL A 121 1.14 -2.46 -8.62
C VAL A 121 1.96 -2.10 -9.86
N TRP A 122 2.38 -0.85 -9.96
CA TRP A 122 3.19 -0.39 -11.08
C TRP A 122 4.48 0.29 -10.63
N GLY A 123 5.50 0.17 -11.48
CA GLY A 123 6.77 0.86 -11.31
C GLY A 123 7.34 1.26 -12.66
N MET A 124 7.63 2.55 -12.84
CA MET A 124 8.22 3.09 -14.06
C MET A 124 9.44 3.91 -13.68
N GLN A 125 10.58 3.55 -14.24
CA GLN A 125 11.84 4.28 -14.04
C GLN A 125 12.15 5.16 -15.25
N ASP A 126 12.77 6.31 -15.00
CA ASP A 126 13.11 7.31 -16.00
C ASP A 126 11.91 7.68 -16.89
N LEU A 127 10.78 7.95 -16.24
CA LEU A 127 9.53 8.30 -16.89
C LEU A 127 9.75 9.44 -17.91
N PHE A 128 9.17 9.30 -19.09
CA PHE A 128 9.37 10.22 -20.22
C PHE A 128 10.83 10.46 -20.63
N ASN A 129 11.72 9.48 -20.38
CA ASN A 129 13.18 9.58 -20.56
C ASN A 129 13.85 10.66 -19.68
N VAL A 130 13.21 11.07 -18.59
CA VAL A 130 13.79 11.96 -17.58
C VAL A 130 14.52 11.10 -16.56
N LYS A 131 15.87 11.14 -16.62
CA LYS A 131 16.73 10.36 -15.71
C LYS A 131 16.41 10.66 -14.25
N GLY A 132 16.15 9.59 -13.49
CA GLY A 132 15.83 9.66 -12.06
C GLY A 132 14.39 10.03 -11.73
N LEU A 133 13.53 10.27 -12.73
CA LEU A 133 12.09 10.42 -12.50
C LEU A 133 11.41 9.05 -12.45
N ARG A 134 10.73 8.77 -11.35
CA ARG A 134 10.05 7.50 -11.10
C ARG A 134 8.58 7.71 -10.84
N PHE A 135 7.75 6.88 -11.45
CA PHE A 135 6.32 6.82 -11.19
C PHE A 135 5.98 5.40 -10.74
N ASN A 136 5.53 5.27 -9.53
CA ASN A 136 5.14 3.98 -8.95
C ASN A 136 3.86 4.13 -8.12
N GLY A 137 3.31 3.03 -7.70
CA GLY A 137 2.12 3.03 -6.86
C GLY A 137 1.34 1.74 -6.98
N PHE A 138 0.19 1.75 -6.35
CA PHE A 138 -0.72 0.62 -6.33
C PHE A 138 -2.18 1.07 -6.42
N ALA A 139 -3.05 0.11 -6.70
CA ALA A 139 -4.50 0.24 -6.57
C ALA A 139 -5.08 -1.09 -6.11
N ASP A 140 -5.87 -1.05 -5.05
CA ASP A 140 -6.52 -2.19 -4.43
C ASP A 140 -8.01 -2.04 -4.42
N PHE A 141 -8.68 -3.15 -4.66
CA PHE A 141 -10.13 -3.27 -4.59
C PHE A 141 -10.50 -4.57 -3.89
N TRP A 142 -11.35 -4.49 -2.86
CA TRP A 142 -11.86 -5.68 -2.18
C TRP A 142 -13.29 -5.47 -1.66
N TRP A 143 -13.96 -6.58 -1.36
CA TRP A 143 -15.26 -6.55 -0.70
C TRP A 143 -15.08 -6.62 0.80
N GLN A 144 -15.73 -5.69 1.48
CA GLN A 144 -15.74 -5.63 2.95
C GLN A 144 -17.02 -4.93 3.40
N ASP A 145 -17.78 -5.60 4.24
CA ASP A 145 -18.99 -5.03 4.80
C ASP A 145 -18.64 -4.17 6.01
N ASN A 146 -18.63 -2.86 5.79
CA ASN A 146 -18.37 -1.88 6.84
C ASN A 146 -19.68 -1.20 7.22
N THR A 147 -19.99 -1.19 8.52
CA THR A 147 -21.12 -0.43 9.05
C THR A 147 -20.63 0.89 9.61
N TRP A 148 -21.13 1.95 9.06
CA TRP A 148 -20.83 3.33 9.44
C TRP A 148 -22.00 3.96 10.16
N VAL A 149 -21.72 4.96 11.00
CA VAL A 149 -22.75 5.80 11.61
C VAL A 149 -22.84 7.09 10.80
N GLY A 150 -23.95 7.25 10.06
CA GLY A 150 -24.22 8.44 9.27
C GLY A 150 -24.77 9.61 10.07
N GLU A 151 -25.24 10.61 9.35
CA GLU A 151 -25.95 11.75 9.94
C GLU A 151 -27.19 11.25 10.71
N ASN A 152 -27.49 11.91 11.81
CA ASN A 152 -28.58 11.52 12.74
C ASN A 152 -28.42 10.13 13.38
N TYR A 153 -27.20 9.60 13.47
CA TYR A 153 -26.92 8.29 14.06
C TYR A 153 -27.58 7.10 13.36
N ILE A 154 -27.97 7.26 12.10
CA ILE A 154 -28.53 6.17 11.31
C ILE A 154 -27.39 5.33 10.76
N PRO A 155 -27.29 4.03 11.10
CA PRO A 155 -26.27 3.16 10.55
C PRO A 155 -26.55 2.85 9.07
N PHE A 156 -25.48 2.72 8.30
CA PHE A 156 -25.54 2.23 6.91
C PHE A 156 -24.33 1.34 6.64
N THR A 157 -24.46 0.42 5.70
CA THR A 157 -23.41 -0.55 5.36
C THR A 157 -22.92 -0.30 3.95
N THR A 158 -21.60 -0.40 3.78
CA THR A 158 -20.93 -0.38 2.48
C THR A 158 -20.34 -1.76 2.20
N GLY A 159 -20.30 -2.19 0.95
CA GLY A 159 -19.93 -3.55 0.57
C GLY A 159 -18.57 -3.69 -0.10
N TYR A 160 -17.86 -2.59 -0.37
CA TYR A 160 -16.53 -2.65 -0.98
C TYR A 160 -15.65 -1.47 -0.55
N VAL A 161 -14.36 -1.67 -0.71
CA VAL A 161 -13.32 -0.68 -0.43
C VAL A 161 -12.42 -0.55 -1.67
N PHE A 162 -12.00 0.66 -1.94
CA PHE A 162 -10.99 0.97 -2.94
C PHE A 162 -9.94 1.89 -2.33
N ILE A 163 -8.67 1.65 -2.64
CA ILE A 163 -7.55 2.55 -2.35
C ILE A 163 -6.58 2.52 -3.53
N SER A 164 -5.97 3.65 -3.82
CA SER A 164 -4.89 3.78 -4.80
C SER A 164 -3.96 4.88 -4.37
N GLU A 165 -2.67 4.66 -4.56
CA GLU A 165 -1.63 5.61 -4.15
C GLU A 165 -0.56 5.75 -5.24
N PRO A 166 -0.84 6.53 -6.30
CA PRO A 166 0.18 6.93 -7.25
C PRO A 166 1.22 7.83 -6.60
N GLN A 167 2.49 7.54 -6.86
CA GLN A 167 3.65 8.23 -6.32
C GLN A 167 4.55 8.72 -7.45
N LEU A 168 5.06 9.94 -7.33
CA LEU A 168 6.04 10.52 -8.26
C LEU A 168 7.27 10.95 -7.48
N TRP A 169 8.44 10.38 -7.81
CA TRP A 169 9.71 10.63 -7.14
C TRP A 169 10.77 11.08 -8.14
N TYR A 170 11.57 12.09 -7.75
CA TYR A 170 12.69 12.53 -8.53
C TYR A 170 13.99 12.44 -7.74
N ASN A 171 15.00 11.79 -8.32
CA ASN A 171 16.31 11.66 -7.71
C ASN A 171 17.06 13.02 -7.81
N VAL A 172 16.95 13.84 -6.77
CA VAL A 172 17.66 15.10 -6.67
C VAL A 172 19.11 14.90 -6.25
N GLY A 173 19.42 13.79 -5.62
CA GLY A 173 20.76 13.47 -5.15
C GLY A 173 21.77 13.33 -6.28
N GLN A 174 21.33 13.01 -7.51
CA GLN A 174 22.20 12.95 -8.69
C GLN A 174 22.97 14.26 -8.96
N PHE A 175 22.48 15.39 -8.48
CA PHE A 175 23.14 16.69 -8.62
C PHE A 175 24.22 16.94 -7.55
N PHE A 176 24.27 16.09 -6.51
CA PHE A 176 25.13 16.26 -5.36
C PHE A 176 26.03 15.03 -5.10
N ASN A 177 26.16 14.13 -6.08
CA ASN A 177 26.83 12.82 -5.94
C ASN A 177 26.27 11.98 -4.77
N CYS A 178 24.96 12.03 -4.56
CA CYS A 178 24.24 11.29 -3.54
C CYS A 178 23.00 10.66 -4.16
N ASP A 179 23.18 9.60 -4.94
CA ASP A 179 22.11 8.96 -5.73
C ASP A 179 20.97 8.36 -4.89
N ASN A 180 21.12 8.38 -3.58
CA ASN A 180 20.15 7.84 -2.61
C ASN A 180 18.97 8.79 -2.34
N LEU A 181 19.16 10.12 -2.53
CA LEU A 181 18.20 11.13 -2.13
C LEU A 181 17.16 11.42 -3.21
N ASN A 182 15.89 11.23 -2.87
CA ASN A 182 14.76 11.53 -3.75
C ASN A 182 13.80 12.51 -3.06
N ILE A 183 13.18 13.37 -3.83
CA ILE A 183 12.08 14.24 -3.41
C ILE A 183 10.88 13.93 -4.29
N GLY A 184 9.71 13.94 -3.70
CA GLY A 184 8.49 13.65 -4.43
C GLY A 184 7.27 13.66 -3.54
N GLY A 185 6.31 12.84 -3.89
CA GLY A 185 5.09 12.71 -3.12
C GLY A 185 4.18 11.65 -3.69
N GLU A 186 3.08 11.49 -3.01
CA GLU A 186 2.03 10.54 -3.32
C GLU A 186 0.67 11.20 -3.19
N VAL A 187 -0.32 10.61 -3.81
CA VAL A 187 -1.72 11.03 -3.65
C VAL A 187 -2.53 9.79 -3.34
N GLU A 188 -3.01 9.67 -2.10
CA GLU A 188 -3.97 8.63 -1.77
C GLU A 188 -5.35 8.98 -2.33
N PHE A 189 -5.93 8.06 -3.08
CA PHE A 189 -7.32 8.06 -3.50
C PHE A 189 -8.01 6.90 -2.80
N SER A 190 -9.03 7.16 -2.01
CA SER A 190 -9.72 6.08 -1.31
C SER A 190 -11.23 6.24 -1.31
N TYR A 191 -11.93 5.11 -1.21
CA TYR A 191 -13.38 5.02 -1.10
C TYR A 191 -13.74 3.96 -0.06
N ASN A 192 -14.52 4.34 0.94
CA ASN A 192 -14.87 3.50 2.09
C ASN A 192 -13.69 2.94 2.88
N PHE A 193 -12.50 3.55 2.76
CA PHE A 193 -11.29 3.13 3.41
C PHE A 193 -11.06 3.92 4.71
N GLY A 194 -11.04 3.19 5.85
CA GLY A 194 -10.68 3.76 7.14
C GLY A 194 -11.50 4.98 7.58
N GLY A 195 -10.89 5.79 8.45
CA GLY A 195 -11.54 6.96 9.04
C GLY A 195 -11.74 8.16 8.12
N LEU A 196 -11.08 8.22 6.97
CA LEU A 196 -11.04 9.40 6.10
C LEU A 196 -12.09 9.35 5.00
N SER A 197 -12.29 8.21 4.37
CA SER A 197 -13.22 8.03 3.26
C SER A 197 -14.50 7.27 3.63
N GLN A 198 -14.90 7.38 4.89
CA GLN A 198 -16.11 6.76 5.40
C GLN A 198 -17.36 7.24 4.68
N GLY A 199 -18.33 6.34 4.55
CA GLY A 199 -19.66 6.75 4.22
C GLY A 199 -19.86 7.05 2.76
N GLN A 200 -19.39 6.20 1.86
CA GLN A 200 -19.56 6.35 0.41
C GLN A 200 -18.95 7.66 -0.12
N LYS A 201 -17.90 8.14 0.55
CA LYS A 201 -17.16 9.33 0.12
C LYS A 201 -15.88 8.91 -0.57
N PHE A 202 -15.56 9.61 -1.63
CA PHE A 202 -14.25 9.55 -2.25
C PHE A 202 -13.35 10.56 -1.57
N TYR A 203 -12.17 10.12 -1.16
CA TYR A 203 -11.19 10.95 -0.48
C TYR A 203 -9.90 11.06 -1.30
N VAL A 204 -9.30 12.24 -1.25
CA VAL A 204 -8.03 12.53 -1.93
C VAL A 204 -7.10 13.18 -0.93
N ASN A 205 -5.97 12.54 -0.67
CA ASN A 205 -4.98 13.00 0.32
C ASN A 205 -3.59 13.11 -0.32
N PRO A 206 -3.17 14.29 -0.76
CA PRO A 206 -1.83 14.50 -1.29
C PRO A 206 -0.80 14.63 -0.16
N CYS A 207 0.33 13.97 -0.32
CA CYS A 207 1.49 14.03 0.56
C CYS A 207 2.75 14.40 -0.21
N LEU A 208 3.60 15.24 0.38
CA LEU A 208 4.96 15.47 -0.09
C LEU A 208 5.95 14.75 0.83
N GLY A 209 7.02 14.25 0.27
CA GLY A 209 7.99 13.47 1.02
C GLY A 209 9.42 13.54 0.52
N VAL A 210 10.29 13.01 1.35
CA VAL A 210 11.70 12.76 1.04
C VAL A 210 11.93 11.27 1.20
N LYS A 211 12.56 10.64 0.21
CA LYS A 211 12.85 9.20 0.19
C LYS A 211 14.36 8.98 0.10
N TRP A 212 14.88 8.14 0.98
CA TRP A 212 16.25 7.68 0.96
C TRP A 212 16.31 6.21 0.55
N ASN A 213 17.02 5.90 -0.53
CA ASN A 213 17.24 4.52 -0.97
C ASN A 213 18.59 4.03 -0.44
N PHE A 214 18.63 2.81 0.10
CA PHE A 214 19.85 2.18 0.63
C PHE A 214 20.53 1.27 -0.39
#